data_3f48302da5711b763de2b4d8c866ac14
#
_entry.id   3f48302da5711b763de2b4d8c866ac14
#
_cell.length_a   1.000
_cell.length_b   1.000
_cell.length_c   1.000
_cell.angle_alpha   90.00
_cell.angle_beta   90.00
_cell.angle_gamma   90.00
#
_symmetry.space_group_name_H-M   'P 1'
#
loop_
_entity.id
_entity.type
_entity.pdbx_description
1 polymer ?
#
loop_
_entity_poly.entity_id
_entity_poly.type
_entity_poly.pdbx_seq_one_letter_code
_entity_poly.pdbx_strand_id
1 'polypeptide(L)'
;MNALQQEYHDALSGMQGRDILVIGDMVADIYLDGRISRISREAPVLVLEQAGEKVVAGGAANVVNNIATLGGTVHAAGLVGRDESADGLRAILAKNGADVRGLISDESRPTISKTRIIAGGRATVSQQIVRIDKESKEPVHPVIEAELCAYVESVLPTVEGVVISDYGAGTVTEKLQDLLIRHCREHGIPSIVDSRYASHRFRGIGYVKQNDAELAAAVGRELATTEDIIRAAEELRRELQAKGVLVTRGELGMVLVESGAVHEIPVSDKSEVFDVSGAGDTCVATVILALAAGAEPALAARLSNIASGIAVRKLGTSTVSVRELAEAVEKQHPEYPSK
;
A
#
# COMPACT_ATOMS: atom_id res chain seq x y z
N MET A 1 -3.48 -25.65 20.31
CA MET A 1 -2.86 -24.68 19.38
C MET A 1 -1.46 -25.20 19.08
N ASN A 2 -1.08 -25.37 17.80
CA ASN A 2 0.26 -25.78 17.44
C ASN A 2 1.25 -24.57 17.50
N ALA A 3 2.57 -24.83 17.43
CA ALA A 3 3.57 -23.76 17.53
C ALA A 3 3.36 -22.62 16.49
N LEU A 4 3.05 -22.96 15.24
CA LEU A 4 2.81 -21.99 14.18
C LEU A 4 1.55 -21.14 14.44
N GLN A 5 0.48 -21.74 14.95
CA GLN A 5 -0.73 -20.98 15.34
C GLN A 5 -0.43 -20.00 16.47
N GLN A 6 0.43 -20.38 17.42
CA GLN A 6 0.87 -19.48 18.48
C GLN A 6 1.68 -18.31 17.92
N GLU A 7 2.59 -18.55 16.98
CA GLU A 7 3.38 -17.49 16.31
C GLU A 7 2.47 -16.48 15.59
N TYR A 8 1.44 -16.94 14.87
CA TYR A 8 0.46 -16.06 14.23
C TYR A 8 -0.33 -15.23 15.26
N HIS A 9 -0.77 -15.87 16.34
CA HIS A 9 -1.52 -15.19 17.39
C HIS A 9 -0.66 -14.12 18.10
N ASP A 10 0.58 -14.45 18.40
CA ASP A 10 1.52 -13.53 19.04
C ASP A 10 1.84 -12.35 18.13
N ALA A 11 2.04 -12.60 16.82
CA ALA A 11 2.25 -11.55 15.84
C ALA A 11 1.02 -10.63 15.74
N LEU A 12 -0.19 -11.17 15.60
CA LEU A 12 -1.43 -10.38 15.52
C LEU A 12 -1.66 -9.54 16.79
N SER A 13 -1.40 -10.11 17.95
CA SER A 13 -1.49 -9.38 19.22
C SER A 13 -0.42 -8.30 19.33
N GLY A 14 0.79 -8.59 18.88
CA GLY A 14 1.91 -7.66 18.88
C GLY A 14 1.74 -6.50 17.90
N MET A 15 0.96 -6.64 16.84
CA MET A 15 0.67 -5.55 15.88
C MET A 15 -0.17 -4.42 16.48
N GLN A 16 -0.92 -4.72 17.56
CA GLN A 16 -1.81 -3.76 18.18
C GLN A 16 -1.06 -2.60 18.82
N GLY A 17 -1.45 -1.38 18.44
CA GLY A 17 -0.86 -0.14 18.98
C GLY A 17 0.55 0.18 18.48
N ARG A 18 1.13 -0.62 17.56
CA ARG A 18 2.43 -0.29 16.96
C ARG A 18 2.37 1.04 16.23
N ASP A 19 3.37 1.87 16.46
CA ASP A 19 3.44 3.23 15.96
C ASP A 19 4.19 3.27 14.61
N ILE A 20 3.47 3.58 13.54
CA ILE A 20 3.97 3.48 12.17
C ILE A 20 3.88 4.85 11.47
N LEU A 21 4.98 5.27 10.85
CA LEU A 21 4.98 6.38 9.91
C LEU A 21 4.72 5.86 8.49
N VAL A 22 3.72 6.42 7.83
CA VAL A 22 3.50 6.23 6.39
C VAL A 22 3.75 7.54 5.69
N ILE A 23 4.71 7.55 4.79
CA ILE A 23 5.01 8.71 3.94
C ILE A 23 4.86 8.34 2.47
N GLY A 24 4.27 9.23 1.69
CA GLY A 24 4.14 9.01 0.26
C GLY A 24 3.06 9.80 -0.42
N ASP A 25 2.71 9.34 -1.63
CA ASP A 25 1.73 9.99 -2.49
C ASP A 25 0.31 9.66 -2.02
N MET A 26 -0.31 10.62 -1.33
CA MET A 26 -1.67 10.52 -0.80
C MET A 26 -2.69 10.72 -1.91
N VAL A 27 -3.39 9.65 -2.29
CA VAL A 27 -4.33 9.63 -3.41
C VAL A 27 -5.76 9.61 -2.92
N ALA A 28 -6.62 10.46 -3.49
CA ALA A 28 -8.07 10.35 -3.35
C ALA A 28 -8.63 9.54 -4.53
N ASP A 29 -9.10 8.33 -4.28
CA ASP A 29 -9.85 7.55 -5.25
C ASP A 29 -11.32 7.96 -5.19
N ILE A 30 -11.82 8.58 -6.27
CA ILE A 30 -13.18 9.11 -6.36
C ILE A 30 -13.99 8.22 -7.30
N TYR A 31 -15.11 7.71 -6.83
CA TYR A 31 -16.05 6.92 -7.61
C TYR A 31 -17.30 7.74 -7.85
N LEU A 32 -17.54 8.06 -9.13
CA LEU A 32 -18.77 8.71 -9.58
C LEU A 32 -19.69 7.65 -10.19
N ASP A 33 -20.74 7.32 -9.46
CA ASP A 33 -21.77 6.42 -9.95
C ASP A 33 -22.79 7.17 -10.79
N GLY A 34 -23.05 6.67 -12.00
CA GLY A 34 -23.96 7.27 -12.95
C GLY A 34 -24.91 6.29 -13.62
N ARG A 35 -26.00 6.82 -14.15
CA ARG A 35 -26.90 6.09 -15.06
C ARG A 35 -26.74 6.63 -16.47
N ILE A 36 -26.60 5.73 -17.44
CA ILE A 36 -26.61 6.10 -18.85
C ILE A 36 -28.03 6.54 -19.20
N SER A 37 -28.23 7.83 -19.51
CA SER A 37 -29.56 8.38 -19.86
C SER A 37 -29.78 8.44 -21.34
N ARG A 38 -28.81 8.91 -22.12
CA ARG A 38 -28.88 9.07 -23.56
C ARG A 38 -27.51 9.26 -24.20
N ILE A 39 -27.47 9.28 -25.52
CA ILE A 39 -26.33 9.80 -26.29
C ILE A 39 -26.54 11.32 -26.44
N SER A 40 -25.43 12.10 -26.30
CA SER A 40 -25.46 13.55 -26.49
C SER A 40 -25.88 13.91 -27.92
N ARG A 41 -26.53 15.07 -28.06
CA ARG A 41 -26.81 15.65 -29.38
C ARG A 41 -25.63 16.47 -29.92
N GLU A 42 -24.68 16.81 -29.09
CA GLU A 42 -23.51 17.64 -29.42
C GLU A 42 -22.33 16.81 -29.95
N ALA A 43 -22.20 15.56 -29.47
CA ALA A 43 -21.15 14.64 -29.87
C ALA A 43 -21.60 13.19 -29.60
N PRO A 44 -20.98 12.16 -30.22
CA PRO A 44 -21.32 10.75 -30.00
C PRO A 44 -20.77 10.24 -28.67
N VAL A 45 -21.15 10.89 -27.57
CA VAL A 45 -20.75 10.56 -26.21
C VAL A 45 -21.95 10.25 -25.32
N LEU A 46 -21.74 9.42 -24.30
CA LEU A 46 -22.79 9.10 -23.33
C LEU A 46 -23.06 10.30 -22.42
N VAL A 47 -24.33 10.58 -22.18
CA VAL A 47 -24.79 11.49 -21.11
C VAL A 47 -25.14 10.63 -19.90
N LEU A 48 -24.43 10.89 -18.79
CA LEU A 48 -24.62 10.20 -17.53
C LEU A 48 -25.34 11.12 -16.54
N GLU A 49 -26.34 10.58 -15.87
CA GLU A 49 -26.96 11.22 -14.72
C GLU A 49 -26.26 10.71 -13.47
N GLN A 50 -25.60 11.62 -12.74
CA GLN A 50 -24.88 11.26 -11.49
C GLN A 50 -25.87 10.75 -10.45
N ALA A 51 -25.63 9.57 -9.93
CA ALA A 51 -26.44 8.92 -8.90
C ALA A 51 -25.78 8.97 -7.52
N GLY A 52 -24.46 9.04 -7.48
CA GLY A 52 -23.69 9.09 -6.24
C GLY A 52 -22.23 9.47 -6.46
N GLU A 53 -21.58 9.81 -5.35
CA GLU A 53 -20.14 10.03 -5.28
C GLU A 53 -19.59 9.43 -4.00
N LYS A 54 -18.45 8.77 -4.10
CA LYS A 54 -17.75 8.18 -2.96
C LYS A 54 -16.27 8.47 -3.10
N VAL A 55 -15.68 9.05 -2.06
CA VAL A 55 -14.23 9.21 -1.93
C VAL A 55 -13.69 8.11 -1.03
N VAL A 56 -12.61 7.47 -1.44
CA VAL A 56 -11.87 6.49 -0.63
C VAL A 56 -10.38 6.81 -0.65
N ALA A 57 -9.68 6.34 0.38
CA ALA A 57 -8.24 6.48 0.46
C ALA A 57 -7.56 5.55 -0.57
N GLY A 58 -6.62 6.09 -1.34
CA GLY A 58 -5.81 5.38 -2.34
C GLY A 58 -4.32 5.67 -2.15
N GLY A 59 -3.46 4.91 -2.80
CA GLY A 59 -2.01 5.07 -2.67
C GLY A 59 -1.54 5.01 -1.21
N ALA A 60 -0.64 5.90 -0.81
CA ALA A 60 -0.15 5.97 0.56
C ALA A 60 -1.28 6.13 1.59
N ALA A 61 -2.36 6.84 1.26
CA ALA A 61 -3.51 6.98 2.14
C ALA A 61 -4.25 5.66 2.38
N ASN A 62 -4.25 4.72 1.41
CA ASN A 62 -4.80 3.39 1.62
C ASN A 62 -3.90 2.53 2.54
N VAL A 63 -2.58 2.69 2.47
CA VAL A 63 -1.65 2.06 3.44
C VAL A 63 -1.95 2.57 4.85
N VAL A 64 -2.09 3.89 5.04
CA VAL A 64 -2.49 4.51 6.33
C VAL A 64 -3.77 3.87 6.84
N ASN A 65 -4.77 3.78 5.99
CA ASN A 65 -6.08 3.25 6.35
C ASN A 65 -6.01 1.76 6.75
N ASN A 66 -5.22 0.95 6.04
CA ASN A 66 -5.01 -0.46 6.38
C ASN A 66 -4.27 -0.62 7.72
N ILE A 67 -3.22 0.17 7.99
CA ILE A 67 -2.52 0.14 9.28
C ILE A 67 -3.49 0.43 10.43
N ALA A 68 -4.29 1.49 10.31
CA ALA A 68 -5.25 1.87 11.32
C ALA A 68 -6.31 0.77 11.56
N THR A 69 -6.85 0.15 10.50
CA THR A 69 -7.87 -0.91 10.64
C THR A 69 -7.28 -2.24 11.10
N LEU A 70 -5.97 -2.46 10.92
CA LEU A 70 -5.22 -3.58 11.48
C LEU A 70 -4.74 -3.32 12.93
N GLY A 71 -5.17 -2.20 13.54
CA GLY A 71 -4.95 -1.90 14.95
C GLY A 71 -3.65 -1.18 15.28
N GLY A 72 -2.90 -0.74 14.28
CA GLY A 72 -1.72 0.11 14.48
C GLY A 72 -2.09 1.57 14.75
N THR A 73 -1.22 2.29 15.43
CA THR A 73 -1.20 3.76 15.47
C THR A 73 -0.44 4.24 14.23
N VAL A 74 -0.96 5.25 13.52
CA VAL A 74 -0.35 5.63 12.25
C VAL A 74 -0.26 7.15 12.10
N HIS A 75 0.92 7.62 11.70
CA HIS A 75 1.20 8.97 11.27
C HIS A 75 1.20 9.04 9.75
N ALA A 76 0.26 9.82 9.19
CA ALA A 76 0.17 10.04 7.76
C ALA A 76 0.99 11.27 7.36
N ALA A 77 2.00 11.09 6.50
CA ALA A 77 2.85 12.16 5.99
C ALA A 77 2.81 12.20 4.45
N GLY A 78 2.53 13.36 3.89
CA GLY A 78 2.43 13.52 2.44
C GLY A 78 1.93 14.89 2.03
N LEU A 79 1.77 15.10 0.73
CA LEU A 79 1.31 16.37 0.18
C LEU A 79 -0.14 16.27 -0.28
N VAL A 80 -0.91 17.30 0.00
CA VAL A 80 -2.28 17.48 -0.48
C VAL A 80 -2.47 18.91 -0.97
N GLY A 81 -3.41 19.14 -1.88
CA GLY A 81 -3.82 20.48 -2.27
C GLY A 81 -4.68 21.17 -1.22
N ARG A 82 -5.22 22.35 -1.58
CA ARG A 82 -6.32 23.01 -0.84
C ARG A 82 -7.62 22.83 -1.62
N ASP A 83 -8.15 21.62 -1.57
CA ASP A 83 -9.33 21.21 -2.33
C ASP A 83 -10.19 20.20 -1.55
N GLU A 84 -11.39 19.94 -2.05
CA GLU A 84 -12.35 19.00 -1.43
C GLU A 84 -11.78 17.57 -1.29
N SER A 85 -10.88 17.17 -2.20
CA SER A 85 -10.22 15.87 -2.12
C SER A 85 -9.29 15.77 -0.92
N ALA A 86 -8.57 16.86 -0.58
CA ALA A 86 -7.77 16.96 0.64
C ALA A 86 -8.61 16.82 1.89
N ASP A 87 -9.73 17.56 1.95
CA ASP A 87 -10.65 17.54 3.10
C ASP A 87 -11.26 16.13 3.26
N GLY A 88 -11.67 15.52 2.15
CA GLY A 88 -12.18 14.15 2.14
C GLY A 88 -11.17 13.12 2.66
N LEU A 89 -9.91 13.19 2.20
CA LEU A 89 -8.84 12.31 2.69
C LEU A 89 -8.58 12.50 4.18
N ARG A 90 -8.43 13.75 4.64
CA ARG A 90 -8.23 14.06 6.07
C ARG A 90 -9.34 13.48 6.93
N ALA A 91 -10.60 13.66 6.50
CA ALA A 91 -11.76 13.16 7.21
C ALA A 91 -11.79 11.63 7.29
N ILE A 92 -11.48 10.94 6.17
CA ILE A 92 -11.45 9.48 6.13
C ILE A 92 -10.36 8.93 7.06
N LEU A 93 -9.15 9.46 6.97
CA LEU A 93 -8.01 8.98 7.74
C LEU A 93 -8.18 9.28 9.24
N ALA A 94 -8.59 10.49 9.58
CA ALA A 94 -8.85 10.88 10.98
C ALA A 94 -9.98 10.06 11.62
N LYS A 95 -11.03 9.72 10.86
CA LYS A 95 -12.13 8.86 11.33
C LYS A 95 -11.64 7.48 11.77
N ASN A 96 -10.59 6.96 11.12
CA ASN A 96 -9.99 5.68 11.45
C ASN A 96 -8.85 5.80 12.49
N GLY A 97 -8.66 6.99 13.08
CA GLY A 97 -7.69 7.23 14.16
C GLY A 97 -6.28 7.59 13.70
N ALA A 98 -6.05 7.84 12.40
CA ALA A 98 -4.75 8.26 11.92
C ALA A 98 -4.43 9.70 12.32
N ASP A 99 -3.18 9.98 12.67
CA ASP A 99 -2.65 11.34 12.78
C ASP A 99 -2.44 11.93 11.38
N VAL A 100 -3.22 12.96 11.04
CA VAL A 100 -3.22 13.60 9.73
C VAL A 100 -2.46 14.93 9.69
N ARG A 101 -1.77 15.31 10.77
CA ARG A 101 -1.01 16.57 10.85
C ARG A 101 0.12 16.64 9.83
N GLY A 102 0.66 15.50 9.41
CA GLY A 102 1.69 15.40 8.37
C GLY A 102 1.17 15.47 6.93
N LEU A 103 -0.13 15.64 6.72
CA LEU A 103 -0.66 15.97 5.40
C LEU A 103 -0.47 17.46 5.14
N ILE A 104 0.69 17.82 4.57
CA ILE A 104 1.06 19.21 4.33
C ILE A 104 0.30 19.74 3.11
N SER A 105 -0.30 20.91 3.26
CA SER A 105 -1.04 21.56 2.17
C SER A 105 -0.12 22.36 1.26
N ASP A 106 -0.13 22.06 -0.02
CA ASP A 106 0.59 22.79 -1.07
C ASP A 106 -0.40 23.43 -2.04
N GLU A 107 -0.55 24.76 -1.99
CA GLU A 107 -1.48 25.49 -2.85
C GLU A 107 -1.10 25.47 -4.33
N SER A 108 0.15 25.13 -4.65
CA SER A 108 0.66 25.11 -6.02
C SER A 108 0.22 23.86 -6.82
N ARG A 109 -0.35 22.87 -6.13
CA ARG A 109 -0.75 21.60 -6.75
C ARG A 109 -2.12 21.12 -6.28
N PRO A 110 -2.86 20.35 -7.11
CA PRO A 110 -4.06 19.67 -6.66
C PRO A 110 -3.68 18.49 -5.75
N THR A 111 -4.60 18.06 -4.90
CA THR A 111 -4.54 16.73 -4.30
C THR A 111 -4.56 15.67 -5.40
N ILE A 112 -3.66 14.70 -5.30
CA ILE A 112 -3.64 13.58 -6.25
C ILE A 112 -4.99 12.88 -6.17
N SER A 113 -5.70 12.81 -7.29
CA SER A 113 -6.98 12.12 -7.35
C SER A 113 -7.15 11.29 -8.61
N LYS A 114 -7.86 10.18 -8.47
CA LYS A 114 -8.22 9.27 -9.56
C LYS A 114 -9.73 9.10 -9.56
N THR A 115 -10.41 9.87 -10.42
CA THR A 115 -11.87 9.83 -10.54
C THR A 115 -12.28 8.77 -11.54
N ARG A 116 -12.96 7.73 -11.04
CA ARG A 116 -13.55 6.66 -11.87
C ARG A 116 -15.01 6.90 -12.06
N ILE A 117 -15.41 7.09 -13.30
CA ILE A 117 -16.83 7.24 -13.68
C ILE A 117 -17.34 5.83 -13.99
N ILE A 118 -18.25 5.36 -13.15
CA ILE A 118 -18.87 4.04 -13.26
C ILE A 118 -20.33 4.25 -13.67
N ALA A 119 -20.75 3.60 -14.74
CA ALA A 119 -22.12 3.69 -15.16
C ALA A 119 -22.62 2.41 -15.82
N GLY A 120 -23.93 2.20 -15.69
CA GLY A 120 -24.65 1.11 -16.34
C GLY A 120 -26.03 1.55 -16.80
N GLY A 121 -26.65 0.77 -17.66
CA GLY A 121 -28.04 0.94 -18.08
C GLY A 121 -28.98 0.08 -17.22
N ARG A 122 -30.30 0.20 -17.48
CA ARG A 122 -31.33 -0.58 -16.76
C ARG A 122 -31.16 -2.10 -16.87
N ALA A 123 -30.50 -2.56 -17.92
CA ALA A 123 -30.31 -3.99 -18.22
C ALA A 123 -28.83 -4.38 -18.43
N THR A 124 -27.88 -3.48 -18.12
CA THR A 124 -26.46 -3.70 -18.29
C THR A 124 -25.71 -3.57 -16.97
N VAL A 125 -24.70 -4.39 -16.78
CA VAL A 125 -23.80 -4.33 -15.61
C VAL A 125 -23.10 -2.97 -15.59
N SER A 126 -22.98 -2.35 -14.43
CA SER A 126 -22.17 -1.15 -14.24
C SER A 126 -20.72 -1.45 -14.51
N GLN A 127 -20.06 -0.59 -15.30
CA GLN A 127 -18.64 -0.71 -15.64
C GLN A 127 -17.98 0.66 -15.61
N GLN A 128 -16.67 0.68 -15.50
CA GLN A 128 -15.90 1.90 -15.58
C GLN A 128 -15.93 2.42 -17.04
N ILE A 129 -16.45 3.63 -17.23
CA ILE A 129 -16.56 4.30 -18.53
C ILE A 129 -15.27 5.07 -18.85
N VAL A 130 -14.76 5.82 -17.86
CA VAL A 130 -13.56 6.64 -18.00
C VAL A 130 -12.91 6.84 -16.61
N ARG A 131 -11.60 7.11 -16.61
CA ARG A 131 -10.87 7.57 -15.43
C ARG A 131 -10.23 8.92 -15.73
N ILE A 132 -10.36 9.85 -14.78
CA ILE A 132 -9.74 11.17 -14.84
C ILE A 132 -8.74 11.24 -13.69
N ASP A 133 -7.46 11.45 -14.04
CA ASP A 133 -6.39 11.58 -13.05
C ASP A 133 -6.02 13.05 -12.93
N LYS A 134 -5.92 13.55 -11.67
CA LYS A 134 -5.37 14.86 -11.34
C LYS A 134 -4.10 14.61 -10.54
N GLU A 135 -2.98 15.06 -11.04
CA GLU A 135 -1.68 14.99 -10.38
C GLU A 135 -0.81 16.15 -10.85
N SER A 136 0.20 16.51 -10.05
CA SER A 136 1.28 17.40 -10.45
C SER A 136 2.59 16.62 -10.44
N LYS A 137 3.41 16.82 -11.46
CA LYS A 137 4.78 16.28 -11.56
C LYS A 137 5.84 17.34 -11.29
N GLU A 138 5.40 18.55 -10.95
CA GLU A 138 6.33 19.63 -10.59
C GLU A 138 7.09 19.28 -9.31
N PRO A 139 8.36 19.64 -9.22
CA PRO A 139 9.14 19.48 -8.01
C PRO A 139 8.45 20.12 -6.80
N VAL A 140 8.61 19.52 -5.63
CA VAL A 140 8.10 20.09 -4.38
C VAL A 140 8.85 21.37 -4.05
N HIS A 141 8.10 22.43 -3.69
CA HIS A 141 8.72 23.68 -3.30
C HIS A 141 9.53 23.50 -2.01
N PRO A 142 10.76 24.05 -1.89
CA PRO A 142 11.65 23.84 -0.74
C PRO A 142 11.03 24.17 0.63
N VAL A 143 10.12 25.13 0.71
CA VAL A 143 9.41 25.47 1.95
C VAL A 143 8.46 24.33 2.35
N ILE A 144 7.73 23.78 1.42
CA ILE A 144 6.79 22.64 1.64
C ILE A 144 7.57 21.38 2.01
N GLU A 145 8.69 21.12 1.31
CA GLU A 145 9.60 20.02 1.67
C GLU A 145 10.12 20.16 3.10
N ALA A 146 10.55 21.38 3.49
CA ALA A 146 11.05 21.64 4.84
C ALA A 146 9.97 21.42 5.90
N GLU A 147 8.72 21.82 5.64
CA GLU A 147 7.59 21.60 6.54
C GLU A 147 7.30 20.08 6.70
N LEU A 148 7.30 19.33 5.59
CA LEU A 148 7.11 17.89 5.62
C LEU A 148 8.27 17.19 6.37
N CYS A 149 9.53 17.59 6.12
CA CYS A 149 10.68 17.09 6.86
C CYS A 149 10.56 17.37 8.36
N ALA A 150 10.17 18.57 8.74
CA ALA A 150 10.03 18.95 10.16
C ALA A 150 8.95 18.11 10.88
N TYR A 151 7.82 17.84 10.21
CA TYR A 151 6.83 16.91 10.75
C TYR A 151 7.42 15.51 10.93
N VAL A 152 8.06 14.97 9.89
CA VAL A 152 8.69 13.65 9.92
C VAL A 152 9.70 13.55 11.06
N GLU A 153 10.60 14.51 11.18
CA GLU A 153 11.60 14.57 12.28
C GLU A 153 10.93 14.59 13.65
N SER A 154 9.77 15.22 13.78
CA SER A 154 9.05 15.30 15.06
C SER A 154 8.45 13.97 15.52
N VAL A 155 8.09 13.08 14.57
CA VAL A 155 7.45 11.78 14.89
C VAL A 155 8.44 10.61 14.87
N LEU A 156 9.55 10.71 14.14
CA LEU A 156 10.55 9.64 14.02
C LEU A 156 11.04 9.05 15.36
N PRO A 157 11.21 9.83 16.45
CA PRO A 157 11.65 9.27 17.73
C PRO A 157 10.69 8.28 18.38
N THR A 158 9.43 8.25 17.98
CA THR A 158 8.39 7.38 18.58
C THR A 158 8.00 6.22 17.68
N VAL A 159 8.26 6.29 16.37
CA VAL A 159 7.79 5.28 15.43
C VAL A 159 8.59 3.97 15.52
N GLU A 160 7.88 2.87 15.39
CA GLU A 160 8.40 1.52 15.45
C GLU A 160 8.50 0.87 14.04
N GLY A 161 8.02 1.57 13.01
CA GLY A 161 8.11 1.13 11.62
C GLY A 161 7.85 2.27 10.64
N VAL A 162 8.45 2.17 9.45
CA VAL A 162 8.32 3.20 8.40
C VAL A 162 7.90 2.55 7.08
N VAL A 163 6.87 3.12 6.46
CA VAL A 163 6.45 2.80 5.09
C VAL A 163 6.68 3.99 4.17
N ILE A 164 7.33 3.73 3.05
CA ILE A 164 7.46 4.68 1.94
C ILE A 164 6.60 4.15 0.78
N SER A 165 5.53 4.88 0.42
CA SER A 165 4.63 4.52 -0.67
C SER A 165 4.74 5.55 -1.79
N ASP A 166 5.52 5.20 -2.83
CA ASP A 166 5.95 6.10 -3.90
C ASP A 166 5.29 5.74 -5.24
N TYR A 167 4.34 6.54 -5.66
CA TYR A 167 3.64 6.42 -6.94
C TYR A 167 4.23 7.33 -8.02
N GLY A 168 5.35 8.01 -7.72
CA GLY A 168 6.08 8.86 -8.66
C GLY A 168 5.51 10.27 -8.82
N ALA A 169 4.66 10.74 -7.90
CA ALA A 169 4.14 12.11 -7.91
C ALA A 169 5.03 13.12 -7.18
N GLY A 170 6.21 12.68 -6.71
CA GLY A 170 7.26 13.56 -6.21
C GLY A 170 7.20 13.91 -4.74
N THR A 171 6.27 13.36 -3.96
CA THR A 171 6.21 13.59 -2.50
C THR A 171 7.48 13.11 -1.80
N VAL A 172 8.01 11.94 -2.23
CA VAL A 172 9.22 11.36 -1.63
C VAL A 172 10.45 11.95 -2.30
N THR A 173 10.91 13.08 -1.79
CA THR A 173 12.15 13.75 -2.26
C THR A 173 13.40 12.99 -1.79
N GLU A 174 14.55 13.26 -2.42
CA GLU A 174 15.83 12.67 -1.99
C GLU A 174 16.15 12.98 -0.54
N LYS A 175 15.89 14.22 -0.11
CA LYS A 175 16.13 14.64 1.27
C LYS A 175 15.30 13.84 2.28
N LEU A 176 14.01 13.63 1.99
CA LEU A 176 13.13 12.80 2.82
C LEU A 176 13.57 11.35 2.82
N GLN A 177 13.91 10.81 1.66
CA GLN A 177 14.41 9.45 1.50
C GLN A 177 15.66 9.22 2.36
N ASP A 178 16.66 10.10 2.27
CA ASP A 178 17.90 10.01 3.03
C ASP A 178 17.67 10.12 4.54
N LEU A 179 16.79 11.03 4.96
CA LEU A 179 16.39 11.19 6.36
C LEU A 179 15.82 9.89 6.93
N LEU A 180 14.84 9.32 6.23
CA LEU A 180 14.12 8.12 6.66
C LEU A 180 15.02 6.88 6.69
N ILE A 181 15.76 6.64 5.61
CA ILE A 181 16.61 5.44 5.49
C ILE A 181 17.73 5.51 6.53
N ARG A 182 18.36 6.66 6.70
CA ARG A 182 19.41 6.85 7.72
C ARG A 182 18.86 6.58 9.11
N HIS A 183 17.75 7.21 9.48
CA HIS A 183 17.14 7.03 10.80
C HIS A 183 16.78 5.55 11.08
N CYS A 184 16.11 4.89 10.14
CA CYS A 184 15.73 3.49 10.30
C CYS A 184 16.96 2.57 10.47
N ARG A 185 18.04 2.83 9.72
CA ARG A 185 19.27 2.04 9.85
C ARG A 185 19.99 2.25 11.17
N GLU A 186 20.10 3.50 11.62
CA GLU A 186 20.80 3.86 12.86
C GLU A 186 20.10 3.32 14.10
N HIS A 187 18.76 3.25 14.07
CA HIS A 187 17.95 2.80 15.22
C HIS A 187 17.40 1.38 15.08
N GLY A 188 17.72 0.68 13.97
CA GLY A 188 17.25 -0.69 13.75
C GLY A 188 15.74 -0.80 13.48
N ILE A 189 15.08 0.30 13.13
CA ILE A 189 13.63 0.36 12.87
C ILE A 189 13.32 -0.32 11.53
N PRO A 190 12.35 -1.25 11.46
CA PRO A 190 11.92 -1.85 10.21
C PRO A 190 11.36 -0.78 9.26
N SER A 191 11.76 -0.89 8.00
CA SER A 191 11.29 0.00 6.94
C SER A 191 11.00 -0.78 5.67
N ILE A 192 9.96 -0.37 4.95
CA ILE A 192 9.56 -0.98 3.68
C ILE A 192 9.21 0.12 2.68
N VAL A 193 9.63 -0.08 1.43
CA VAL A 193 9.22 0.76 0.30
C VAL A 193 8.40 -0.03 -0.70
N ASP A 194 7.32 0.58 -1.18
CA ASP A 194 6.57 0.21 -2.38
C ASP A 194 6.69 1.37 -3.37
N SER A 195 7.63 1.25 -4.33
CA SER A 195 7.85 2.27 -5.36
C SER A 195 7.59 1.70 -6.73
N ARG A 196 6.65 2.31 -7.45
CA ARG A 196 6.19 1.82 -8.74
C ARG A 196 7.23 1.98 -9.86
N TYR A 197 8.05 3.03 -9.79
CA TYR A 197 8.92 3.42 -10.92
C TYR A 197 10.38 3.63 -10.55
N ALA A 198 10.70 3.78 -9.28
CA ALA A 198 11.99 4.31 -8.84
C ALA A 198 12.62 3.55 -7.66
N SER A 199 12.38 2.24 -7.57
CA SER A 199 12.89 1.41 -6.47
C SER A 199 14.40 1.51 -6.27
N HIS A 200 15.18 1.69 -7.36
CA HIS A 200 16.64 1.86 -7.32
C HIS A 200 17.15 3.04 -6.50
N ARG A 201 16.30 4.05 -6.24
CA ARG A 201 16.65 5.21 -5.41
C ARG A 201 16.82 4.85 -3.92
N PHE A 202 16.15 3.81 -3.42
CA PHE A 202 16.00 3.53 -1.99
C PHE A 202 17.11 2.64 -1.43
N ARG A 203 18.37 2.98 -1.74
CA ARG A 203 19.52 2.22 -1.27
C ARG A 203 19.65 2.29 0.26
N GLY A 204 19.68 1.14 0.90
CA GLY A 204 19.79 1.00 2.37
C GLY A 204 18.45 0.85 3.08
N ILE A 205 17.34 0.79 2.35
CA ILE A 205 16.02 0.48 2.91
C ILE A 205 16.00 -0.93 3.54
N GLY A 206 15.13 -1.16 4.53
CA GLY A 206 14.96 -2.48 5.13
C GLY A 206 14.43 -3.49 4.13
N TYR A 207 13.23 -3.25 3.65
CA TYR A 207 12.55 -4.14 2.69
C TYR A 207 12.03 -3.37 1.48
N VAL A 208 11.95 -4.08 0.35
CA VAL A 208 11.33 -3.58 -0.89
C VAL A 208 10.19 -4.51 -1.24
N LYS A 209 9.00 -3.96 -1.49
CA LYS A 209 7.90 -4.72 -2.09
C LYS A 209 7.76 -4.31 -3.56
N GLN A 210 7.64 -5.31 -4.41
CA GLN A 210 7.34 -5.16 -5.84
C GLN A 210 6.30 -6.19 -6.26
N ASN A 211 5.55 -5.93 -7.33
CA ASN A 211 4.92 -7.02 -8.04
C ASN A 211 5.87 -7.57 -9.11
N ASP A 212 5.50 -8.68 -9.76
CA ASP A 212 6.31 -9.32 -10.80
C ASP A 212 6.61 -8.41 -11.99
N ALA A 213 5.62 -7.61 -12.43
CA ALA A 213 5.80 -6.65 -13.52
C ALA A 213 6.71 -5.46 -13.13
N GLU A 214 6.58 -4.95 -11.91
CA GLU A 214 7.43 -3.88 -11.36
C GLU A 214 8.87 -4.38 -11.21
N LEU A 215 9.07 -5.61 -10.72
CA LEU A 215 10.39 -6.23 -10.63
C LEU A 215 11.01 -6.42 -12.01
N ALA A 216 10.24 -6.93 -12.99
CA ALA A 216 10.70 -7.09 -14.36
C ALA A 216 11.15 -5.75 -14.99
N ALA A 217 10.37 -4.69 -14.74
CA ALA A 217 10.72 -3.34 -15.17
C ALA A 217 12.00 -2.81 -14.47
N ALA A 218 12.14 -3.06 -13.16
CA ALA A 218 13.32 -2.64 -12.40
C ALA A 218 14.61 -3.30 -12.93
N VAL A 219 14.57 -4.61 -13.23
CA VAL A 219 15.77 -5.31 -13.76
C VAL A 219 15.90 -5.27 -15.28
N GLY A 220 14.96 -4.63 -15.98
CA GLY A 220 15.01 -4.40 -17.44
C GLY A 220 14.90 -5.67 -18.30
N ARG A 221 14.25 -6.74 -17.79
CA ARG A 221 14.07 -8.00 -18.51
C ARG A 221 12.78 -8.72 -18.13
N GLU A 222 12.28 -9.59 -19.00
CA GLU A 222 11.17 -10.48 -18.70
C GLU A 222 11.55 -11.54 -17.65
N LEU A 223 10.60 -11.87 -16.79
CA LEU A 223 10.73 -12.86 -15.73
C LEU A 223 9.64 -13.94 -15.96
N ALA A 224 10.02 -15.06 -16.58
CA ALA A 224 9.07 -16.08 -16.99
C ALA A 224 8.85 -17.17 -15.92
N THR A 225 9.85 -17.42 -15.08
CA THR A 225 9.84 -18.49 -14.09
C THR A 225 10.01 -17.96 -12.67
N THR A 226 9.70 -18.80 -11.68
CA THR A 226 9.94 -18.46 -10.27
C THR A 226 11.43 -18.24 -10.01
N GLU A 227 12.29 -19.03 -10.64
CA GLU A 227 13.74 -18.88 -10.53
C GLU A 227 14.24 -17.56 -11.11
N ASP A 228 13.61 -17.05 -12.19
CA ASP A 228 13.93 -15.72 -12.73
C ASP A 228 13.56 -14.62 -11.74
N ILE A 229 12.40 -14.74 -11.10
CA ILE A 229 11.93 -13.81 -10.06
C ILE A 229 12.88 -13.83 -8.85
N ILE A 230 13.25 -15.00 -8.36
CA ILE A 230 14.19 -15.13 -7.24
C ILE A 230 15.54 -14.49 -7.56
N ARG A 231 16.08 -14.75 -8.76
CA ARG A 231 17.35 -14.13 -9.20
C ARG A 231 17.24 -12.62 -9.32
N ALA A 232 16.16 -12.12 -9.93
CA ALA A 232 15.94 -10.68 -10.08
C ALA A 232 15.74 -9.98 -8.72
N ALA A 233 15.00 -10.59 -7.81
CA ALA A 233 14.80 -10.09 -6.45
C ALA A 233 16.14 -10.05 -5.67
N GLU A 234 16.98 -11.07 -5.80
CA GLU A 234 18.30 -11.09 -5.16
C GLU A 234 19.26 -10.06 -5.77
N GLU A 235 19.20 -9.83 -7.09
CA GLU A 235 19.97 -8.75 -7.76
C GLU A 235 19.54 -7.39 -7.20
N LEU A 236 18.24 -7.11 -7.18
CA LEU A 236 17.69 -5.85 -6.65
C LEU A 236 18.04 -5.67 -5.16
N ARG A 237 17.90 -6.74 -4.35
CA ARG A 237 18.26 -6.74 -2.94
C ARG A 237 19.71 -6.32 -2.70
N ARG A 238 20.64 -6.91 -3.46
CA ARG A 238 22.09 -6.60 -3.36
C ARG A 238 22.41 -5.19 -3.82
N GLU A 239 21.83 -4.76 -4.92
CA GLU A 239 22.00 -3.39 -5.44
C GLU A 239 21.57 -2.36 -4.40
N LEU A 240 20.40 -2.56 -3.79
CA LEU A 240 19.82 -1.67 -2.79
C LEU A 240 20.44 -1.86 -1.40
N GLN A 241 21.21 -2.90 -1.18
CA GLN A 241 21.67 -3.31 0.17
C GLN A 241 20.48 -3.48 1.15
N ALA A 242 19.35 -3.96 0.62
CA ALA A 242 18.16 -4.22 1.40
C ALA A 242 18.29 -5.53 2.20
N LYS A 243 17.56 -5.63 3.32
CA LYS A 243 17.44 -6.88 4.09
C LYS A 243 16.67 -7.92 3.28
N GLY A 244 15.59 -7.51 2.60
CA GLY A 244 14.79 -8.40 1.79
C GLY A 244 14.01 -7.70 0.68
N VAL A 245 13.59 -8.51 -0.31
CA VAL A 245 12.67 -8.12 -1.39
C VAL A 245 11.48 -9.06 -1.37
N LEU A 246 10.29 -8.50 -1.21
CA LEU A 246 9.01 -9.21 -1.26
C LEU A 246 8.36 -9.00 -2.62
N VAL A 247 8.15 -10.09 -3.37
CA VAL A 247 7.54 -10.03 -4.70
C VAL A 247 6.15 -10.65 -4.66
N THR A 248 5.12 -9.84 -4.94
CA THR A 248 3.73 -10.31 -5.05
C THR A 248 3.47 -10.78 -6.48
N ARG A 249 2.78 -11.92 -6.64
CA ARG A 249 2.61 -12.63 -7.91
C ARG A 249 1.15 -13.03 -8.19
N GLY A 250 0.21 -12.23 -7.74
CA GLY A 250 -1.22 -12.48 -7.91
C GLY A 250 -1.64 -13.86 -7.41
N GLU A 251 -2.21 -14.68 -8.28
CA GLU A 251 -2.67 -16.04 -7.96
C GLU A 251 -1.56 -17.04 -7.62
N LEU A 252 -0.31 -16.71 -7.91
CA LEU A 252 0.86 -17.52 -7.56
C LEU A 252 1.40 -17.23 -6.15
N GLY A 253 0.78 -16.29 -5.41
CA GLY A 253 1.18 -15.95 -4.06
C GLY A 253 2.33 -14.94 -4.02
N MET A 254 3.36 -15.20 -3.22
CA MET A 254 4.49 -14.29 -2.99
C MET A 254 5.81 -15.02 -2.91
N VAL A 255 6.90 -14.31 -3.16
CA VAL A 255 8.27 -14.75 -2.88
C VAL A 255 8.95 -13.69 -2.04
N LEU A 256 9.51 -14.08 -0.89
CA LEU A 256 10.40 -13.24 -0.10
C LEU A 256 11.83 -13.73 -0.26
N VAL A 257 12.72 -12.84 -0.69
CA VAL A 257 14.15 -13.11 -0.86
C VAL A 257 14.93 -12.29 0.15
N GLU A 258 15.66 -12.96 1.03
CA GLU A 258 16.54 -12.39 2.03
C GLU A 258 17.99 -12.87 1.84
N SER A 259 18.93 -12.35 2.60
CA SER A 259 20.32 -12.80 2.53
C SER A 259 20.44 -14.27 2.93
N GLY A 260 20.64 -15.14 1.94
CA GLY A 260 20.82 -16.59 2.18
C GLY A 260 19.52 -17.37 2.39
N ALA A 261 18.34 -16.74 2.25
CA ALA A 261 17.05 -17.41 2.41
C ALA A 261 16.05 -16.98 1.32
N VAL A 262 15.25 -17.94 0.87
CA VAL A 262 14.15 -17.73 -0.06
C VAL A 262 12.91 -18.41 0.51
N HIS A 263 11.81 -17.67 0.58
CA HIS A 263 10.53 -18.17 1.05
C HIS A 263 9.48 -18.02 -0.05
N GLU A 264 9.06 -19.13 -0.62
CA GLU A 264 7.92 -19.21 -1.52
C GLU A 264 6.64 -19.36 -0.68
N ILE A 265 5.71 -18.42 -0.85
CA ILE A 265 4.48 -18.35 -0.07
C ILE A 265 3.33 -18.50 -1.05
N PRO A 266 2.71 -19.67 -1.15
CA PRO A 266 1.58 -19.89 -2.07
C PRO A 266 0.38 -19.05 -1.64
N VAL A 267 -0.51 -18.77 -2.59
CA VAL A 267 -1.75 -18.04 -2.29
C VAL A 267 -2.52 -18.75 -1.18
N SER A 268 -2.96 -18.00 -0.21
CA SER A 268 -3.61 -18.53 0.99
C SER A 268 -5.02 -19.05 0.73
N ASP A 269 -5.71 -18.52 -0.28
CA ASP A 269 -7.08 -18.90 -0.65
C ASP A 269 -7.30 -18.67 -2.15
N LYS A 270 -7.77 -19.70 -2.84
CA LYS A 270 -8.04 -19.70 -4.30
C LYS A 270 -9.50 -19.34 -4.64
N SER A 271 -10.23 -18.71 -3.71
CA SER A 271 -11.59 -18.23 -4.00
C SER A 271 -11.61 -17.06 -4.99
N GLU A 272 -12.80 -16.72 -5.48
CA GLU A 272 -12.97 -15.66 -6.48
C GLU A 272 -12.36 -14.31 -6.04
N VAL A 273 -11.62 -13.70 -6.96
CA VAL A 273 -11.07 -12.35 -6.82
C VAL A 273 -12.06 -11.38 -7.44
N PHE A 274 -12.51 -10.38 -6.66
CA PHE A 274 -13.42 -9.34 -7.17
C PHE A 274 -12.65 -8.11 -7.65
N ASP A 275 -11.65 -7.67 -6.90
CA ASP A 275 -10.86 -6.48 -7.25
C ASP A 275 -9.46 -6.57 -6.63
N VAL A 276 -8.44 -6.39 -7.43
CA VAL A 276 -7.04 -6.41 -6.97
C VAL A 276 -6.55 -5.04 -6.47
N SER A 277 -7.39 -4.01 -6.58
CA SER A 277 -7.04 -2.65 -6.17
C SER A 277 -6.74 -2.57 -4.67
N GLY A 278 -5.58 -2.04 -4.30
CA GLY A 278 -5.17 -1.88 -2.90
C GLY A 278 -4.61 -3.13 -2.22
N ALA A 279 -4.53 -4.28 -2.93
CA ALA A 279 -3.92 -5.48 -2.35
C ALA A 279 -2.45 -5.28 -1.97
N GLY A 280 -1.69 -4.52 -2.79
CA GLY A 280 -0.31 -4.12 -2.50
C GLY A 280 -0.20 -3.27 -1.24
N ASP A 281 -1.11 -2.29 -1.08
CA ASP A 281 -1.16 -1.42 0.10
C ASP A 281 -1.46 -2.21 1.38
N THR A 282 -2.41 -3.16 1.30
CA THR A 282 -2.72 -4.08 2.41
C THR A 282 -1.53 -4.98 2.75
N CYS A 283 -0.82 -5.46 1.72
CA CYS A 283 0.41 -6.26 1.89
C CYS A 283 1.45 -5.47 2.70
N VAL A 284 1.79 -4.26 2.24
CA VAL A 284 2.81 -3.41 2.88
C VAL A 284 2.42 -3.04 4.31
N ALA A 285 1.16 -2.67 4.54
CA ALA A 285 0.63 -2.35 5.87
C ALA A 285 0.77 -3.52 6.84
N THR A 286 0.43 -4.73 6.39
CA THR A 286 0.52 -5.93 7.23
C THR A 286 1.96 -6.30 7.52
N VAL A 287 2.84 -6.27 6.50
CA VAL A 287 4.28 -6.58 6.66
C VAL A 287 4.92 -5.66 7.68
N ILE A 288 4.72 -4.33 7.55
CA ILE A 288 5.39 -3.40 8.46
C ILE A 288 4.90 -3.53 9.91
N LEU A 289 3.60 -3.74 10.12
CA LEU A 289 3.05 -3.96 11.45
C LEU A 289 3.60 -5.24 12.10
N ALA A 290 3.67 -6.34 11.34
CA ALA A 290 4.21 -7.59 11.83
C ALA A 290 5.71 -7.48 12.16
N LEU A 291 6.49 -6.81 11.30
CA LEU A 291 7.92 -6.55 11.55
C LEU A 291 8.13 -5.65 12.78
N ALA A 292 7.32 -4.61 12.95
CA ALA A 292 7.34 -3.74 14.12
C ALA A 292 6.94 -4.49 15.41
N ALA A 293 6.10 -5.51 15.28
CA ALA A 293 5.77 -6.43 16.37
C ALA A 293 6.87 -7.44 16.69
N GLY A 294 7.98 -7.45 15.93
CA GLY A 294 9.09 -8.39 16.11
C GLY A 294 8.89 -9.75 15.44
N ALA A 295 7.91 -9.88 14.56
CA ALA A 295 7.72 -11.12 13.80
C ALA A 295 8.87 -11.36 12.82
N GLU A 296 9.21 -12.63 12.60
CA GLU A 296 10.14 -13.03 11.56
C GLU A 296 9.62 -12.64 10.18
N PRO A 297 10.48 -12.20 9.24
CA PRO A 297 10.05 -11.69 7.94
C PRO A 297 9.20 -12.68 7.13
N ALA A 298 9.50 -13.97 7.21
CA ALA A 298 8.70 -15.00 6.55
C ALA A 298 7.27 -15.09 7.12
N LEU A 299 7.11 -14.91 8.44
CA LEU A 299 5.80 -14.87 9.08
C LEU A 299 5.04 -13.58 8.69
N ALA A 300 5.72 -12.43 8.67
CA ALA A 300 5.15 -11.16 8.22
C ALA A 300 4.64 -11.26 6.77
N ALA A 301 5.42 -11.87 5.88
CA ALA A 301 5.02 -12.12 4.49
C ALA A 301 3.81 -13.07 4.38
N ARG A 302 3.75 -14.13 5.19
CA ARG A 302 2.59 -15.05 5.24
C ARG A 302 1.32 -14.33 5.72
N LEU A 303 1.40 -13.53 6.79
CA LEU A 303 0.28 -12.72 7.28
C LEU A 303 -0.20 -11.74 6.20
N SER A 304 0.73 -11.10 5.49
CA SER A 304 0.38 -10.17 4.42
C SER A 304 -0.30 -10.85 3.23
N ASN A 305 0.07 -12.09 2.92
CA ASN A 305 -0.57 -12.89 1.89
C ASN A 305 -2.03 -13.20 2.26
N ILE A 306 -2.29 -13.55 3.52
CA ILE A 306 -3.64 -13.77 4.04
C ILE A 306 -4.46 -12.47 3.98
N ALA A 307 -3.90 -11.35 4.47
CA ALA A 307 -4.56 -10.06 4.47
C ALA A 307 -4.89 -9.58 3.05
N SER A 308 -3.94 -9.68 2.12
CA SER A 308 -4.17 -9.37 0.70
C SER A 308 -5.25 -10.25 0.08
N GLY A 309 -5.28 -11.54 0.43
CA GLY A 309 -6.33 -12.47 0.02
C GLY A 309 -7.74 -12.07 0.52
N ILE A 310 -7.86 -11.45 1.70
CA ILE A 310 -9.11 -10.87 2.19
C ILE A 310 -9.47 -9.61 1.39
N ALA A 311 -8.49 -8.72 1.16
CA ALA A 311 -8.70 -7.44 0.48
C ALA A 311 -9.24 -7.64 -0.95
N VAL A 312 -8.68 -8.56 -1.74
CA VAL A 312 -9.08 -8.79 -3.14
C VAL A 312 -10.49 -9.37 -3.31
N ARG A 313 -11.13 -9.79 -2.21
CA ARG A 313 -12.54 -10.24 -2.19
C ARG A 313 -13.53 -9.12 -1.88
N LYS A 314 -13.04 -7.90 -1.74
CA LYS A 314 -13.85 -6.70 -1.53
C LYS A 314 -13.79 -5.83 -2.78
N LEU A 315 -14.83 -5.03 -3.02
CA LEU A 315 -14.86 -4.11 -4.16
C LEU A 315 -14.10 -2.81 -3.84
N GLY A 316 -13.30 -2.36 -4.78
CA GLY A 316 -12.51 -1.14 -4.70
C GLY A 316 -11.35 -1.23 -3.70
N THR A 317 -10.69 -0.10 -3.47
CA THR A 317 -9.67 0.00 -2.41
C THR A 317 -10.34 -0.22 -1.05
N SER A 318 -10.06 -1.35 -0.44
CA SER A 318 -10.68 -1.78 0.81
C SER A 318 -9.61 -2.03 1.88
N THR A 319 -10.03 -2.05 3.13
CA THR A 319 -9.17 -2.37 4.26
C THR A 319 -9.51 -3.71 4.87
N VAL A 320 -8.58 -4.26 5.62
CA VAL A 320 -8.73 -5.48 6.41
C VAL A 320 -8.71 -5.12 7.88
N SER A 321 -9.69 -5.63 8.63
CA SER A 321 -9.72 -5.47 10.08
C SER A 321 -8.92 -6.58 10.78
N VAL A 322 -8.49 -6.30 12.00
CA VAL A 322 -7.86 -7.29 12.90
C VAL A 322 -8.67 -8.56 12.99
N ARG A 323 -9.99 -8.40 13.18
CA ARG A 323 -10.92 -9.53 13.31
C ARG A 323 -10.97 -10.39 12.05
N GLU A 324 -11.09 -9.79 10.87
CA GLU A 324 -11.10 -10.53 9.61
C GLU A 324 -9.78 -11.30 9.39
N LEU A 325 -8.65 -10.68 9.74
CA LEU A 325 -7.34 -11.32 9.62
C LEU A 325 -7.21 -12.49 10.62
N ALA A 326 -7.62 -12.30 11.87
CA ALA A 326 -7.58 -13.35 12.88
C ALA A 326 -8.48 -14.55 12.49
N GLU A 327 -9.72 -14.28 12.07
CA GLU A 327 -10.65 -15.34 11.60
C GLU A 327 -10.09 -16.10 10.37
N ALA A 328 -9.38 -15.42 9.49
CA ALA A 328 -8.77 -16.05 8.31
C ALA A 328 -7.56 -16.92 8.70
N VAL A 329 -6.73 -16.47 9.63
CA VAL A 329 -5.60 -17.27 10.17
C VAL A 329 -6.11 -18.54 10.85
N GLU A 330 -7.16 -18.47 11.65
CA GLU A 330 -7.78 -19.64 12.30
C GLU A 330 -8.32 -20.65 11.28
N LYS A 331 -8.95 -20.18 10.21
CA LYS A 331 -9.53 -21.04 9.16
C LYS A 331 -8.50 -21.76 8.30
N GLN A 332 -7.32 -21.16 8.08
CA GLN A 332 -6.29 -21.73 7.23
C GLN A 332 -5.45 -22.83 7.91
N HIS A 333 -5.58 -22.97 9.21
CA HIS A 333 -4.84 -23.96 10.00
C HIS A 333 -5.73 -24.94 10.81
N PRO A 334 -6.78 -25.53 10.23
CA PRO A 334 -7.27 -26.80 10.73
C PRO A 334 -6.29 -27.86 10.20
N GLU A 335 -5.34 -28.30 11.04
CA GLU A 335 -4.45 -29.42 10.81
C GLU A 335 -3.99 -29.62 9.34
N TYR A 336 -2.84 -29.08 8.97
CA TYR A 336 -2.22 -29.45 7.69
C TYR A 336 -1.81 -30.93 7.79
N PRO A 337 -2.34 -31.83 6.95
CA PRO A 337 -1.74 -33.13 6.82
C PRO A 337 -0.38 -32.94 6.20
N SER A 338 0.65 -33.28 6.96
CA SER A 338 2.01 -33.45 6.49
C SER A 338 2.01 -34.40 5.29
N LYS A 339 2.35 -33.87 4.11
CA LYS A 339 2.90 -34.66 2.99
C LYS A 339 4.05 -33.89 2.37
#